data_4f4a5a546ad74c0f9a1f5cf3e88f2c10
#
_entry.id   4f4a5a546ad74c0f9a1f5cf3e88f2c10
#
_cell.length_a   1.000
_cell.length_b   1.000
_cell.length_c   1.000
_cell.angle_alpha   90.00
_cell.angle_beta   90.00
_cell.angle_gamma   90.00
#
_symmetry.space_group_name_H-M   'P 1'
#
loop_
_entity.id
_entity.type
_entity.pdbx_description
1 polymer ?
#
loop_
_entity_poly.entity_id
_entity_poly.type
_entity_poly.pdbx_seq_one_letter_code
_entity_poly.pdbx_strand_id
1 'polypeptide(L)'
;MKPPPRLQSLIEEGLIDTVVRQLMSGKEAMVFVVRCGDETRCAKIYKEATHRSFRQAVDYTENRKVKNSRSARAMAKGSKFGRQEQEAAWQSAEVDALYRLAAAGVRVPTPYNFCDGVLLMELVTDAHGDAAPRLNDVAFTPEQALAHHATLVAEVVRMLCAGVVHGDLSEFNILLAHTPGADGEEGVDGPVIIDLPQAVDAAGNNHAQRMLLRDVANLRDFFGQFAPALLRTDYGPEIWSLYQAGLLGNDTPLTGRFARAHADVDMQAVLREIDDARAEDAARRLRMAMAAG
;
A
#
# COMPACT_ATOMS: atom_id res chain seq x y z
N MET A 1 -27.25 -10.76 7.10
CA MET A 1 -26.19 -11.62 6.55
C MET A 1 -25.58 -12.39 7.71
N LYS A 2 -25.31 -13.71 7.57
CA LYS A 2 -24.64 -14.46 8.65
C LYS A 2 -23.17 -14.01 8.71
N PRO A 3 -22.68 -13.52 9.88
CA PRO A 3 -21.29 -13.07 9.99
C PRO A 3 -20.32 -14.22 9.71
N PRO A 4 -19.16 -13.95 9.07
CA PRO A 4 -18.07 -14.92 9.02
C PRO A 4 -17.65 -15.36 10.43
N PRO A 5 -17.20 -16.63 10.63
CA PRO A 5 -16.87 -17.14 11.96
C PRO A 5 -15.87 -16.26 12.74
N ARG A 6 -14.86 -15.69 12.07
CA ARG A 6 -13.87 -14.80 12.70
C ARG A 6 -14.47 -13.47 13.16
N LEU A 7 -15.47 -12.92 12.46
CA LEU A 7 -16.18 -11.71 12.93
C LEU A 7 -17.15 -12.03 14.07
N GLN A 8 -17.66 -13.27 14.12
CA GLN A 8 -18.53 -13.71 15.22
C GLN A 8 -17.77 -13.66 16.56
N SER A 9 -16.49 -14.06 16.59
CA SER A 9 -15.64 -13.95 17.80
C SER A 9 -15.52 -12.50 18.27
N LEU A 10 -15.28 -11.57 17.33
CA LEU A 10 -15.16 -10.14 17.68
C LEU A 10 -16.47 -9.54 18.19
N ILE A 11 -17.62 -10.04 17.73
CA ILE A 11 -18.95 -9.66 18.27
C ILE A 11 -19.10 -10.17 19.70
N GLU A 12 -18.74 -11.42 19.96
CA GLU A 12 -18.83 -12.05 21.29
C GLU A 12 -17.90 -11.38 22.31
N GLU A 13 -16.76 -10.88 21.87
CA GLU A 13 -15.81 -10.10 22.68
C GLU A 13 -16.20 -8.60 22.81
N GLY A 14 -17.24 -8.14 22.11
CA GLY A 14 -17.71 -6.75 22.17
C GLY A 14 -16.80 -5.75 21.43
N LEU A 15 -15.92 -6.23 20.55
CA LEU A 15 -15.05 -5.37 19.73
C LEU A 15 -15.81 -4.76 18.53
N ILE A 16 -16.83 -5.45 18.05
CA ILE A 16 -17.77 -4.98 17.04
C ILE A 16 -19.21 -5.34 17.47
N ASP A 17 -20.17 -4.50 17.11
CA ASP A 17 -21.58 -4.75 17.44
C ASP A 17 -22.26 -5.59 16.37
N THR A 18 -22.08 -5.20 15.10
CA THR A 18 -22.72 -5.88 13.95
C THR A 18 -21.90 -5.80 12.69
N VAL A 19 -22.10 -6.76 11.79
CA VAL A 19 -21.59 -6.72 10.41
C VAL A 19 -22.65 -6.07 9.53
N VAL A 20 -22.32 -4.94 8.92
CA VAL A 20 -23.23 -4.17 8.06
C VAL A 20 -23.32 -4.79 6.67
N ARG A 21 -22.17 -4.87 5.98
CA ARG A 21 -22.09 -5.42 4.63
C ARG A 21 -20.68 -5.84 4.27
N GLN A 22 -20.56 -6.69 3.28
CA GLN A 22 -19.27 -6.98 2.66
C GLN A 22 -18.94 -5.91 1.62
N LEU A 23 -17.71 -5.36 1.66
CA LEU A 23 -17.20 -4.41 0.67
C LEU A 23 -16.55 -5.15 -0.50
N MET A 24 -15.67 -6.11 -0.17
CA MET A 24 -14.86 -6.77 -1.17
C MET A 24 -14.51 -8.21 -0.75
N SER A 25 -14.34 -9.09 -1.73
CA SER A 25 -13.75 -10.41 -1.55
C SER A 25 -12.64 -10.62 -2.57
N GLY A 26 -11.40 -10.32 -2.17
CA GLY A 26 -10.21 -10.55 -2.97
C GLY A 26 -9.62 -11.95 -2.81
N LYS A 27 -8.49 -12.21 -3.45
CA LYS A 27 -7.76 -13.49 -3.33
C LYS A 27 -7.16 -13.69 -1.94
N GLU A 28 -6.75 -12.62 -1.28
CA GLU A 28 -5.95 -12.61 -0.05
C GLU A 28 -6.78 -12.29 1.19
N ALA A 29 -7.82 -11.48 1.04
CA ALA A 29 -8.68 -11.07 2.14
C ALA A 29 -10.13 -10.85 1.73
N MET A 30 -11.00 -10.82 2.72
CA MET A 30 -12.36 -10.31 2.62
C MET A 30 -12.46 -9.04 3.47
N VAL A 31 -13.15 -8.03 2.98
CA VAL A 31 -13.31 -6.74 3.65
C VAL A 31 -14.78 -6.49 3.94
N PHE A 32 -15.08 -6.12 5.17
CA PHE A 32 -16.43 -5.89 5.65
C PHE A 32 -16.55 -4.51 6.28
N VAL A 33 -17.72 -3.90 6.15
CA VAL A 33 -18.14 -2.76 6.97
C VAL A 33 -18.78 -3.32 8.23
N VAL A 34 -18.34 -2.82 9.38
CA VAL A 34 -18.80 -3.22 10.71
C VAL A 34 -19.20 -1.99 11.52
N ARG A 35 -20.10 -2.17 12.49
CA ARG A 35 -20.48 -1.14 13.46
C ARG A 35 -19.72 -1.36 14.77
N CYS A 36 -19.18 -0.29 15.34
CA CYS A 36 -18.50 -0.25 16.63
C CYS A 36 -19.00 0.98 17.41
N GLY A 37 -20.00 0.81 18.25
CA GLY A 37 -20.74 1.90 18.86
C GLY A 37 -21.43 2.76 17.79
N ASP A 38 -21.21 4.05 17.84
CA ASP A 38 -21.75 5.01 16.87
C ASP A 38 -20.92 5.09 15.57
N GLU A 39 -19.75 4.46 15.53
CA GLU A 39 -18.85 4.52 14.38
C GLU A 39 -19.00 3.33 13.44
N THR A 40 -18.74 3.60 12.17
CA THR A 40 -18.62 2.58 11.14
C THR A 40 -17.14 2.36 10.83
N ARG A 41 -16.69 1.10 10.87
CA ARG A 41 -15.29 0.71 10.65
C ARG A 41 -15.15 -0.35 9.58
N CYS A 42 -13.91 -0.59 9.18
CA CYS A 42 -13.54 -1.61 8.22
C CYS A 42 -12.91 -2.81 8.95
N ALA A 43 -13.36 -4.03 8.64
CA ALA A 43 -12.76 -5.28 9.13
C ALA A 43 -12.19 -6.06 7.94
N LYS A 44 -10.86 -6.19 7.88
CA LYS A 44 -10.14 -6.99 6.87
C LYS A 44 -9.82 -8.36 7.46
N ILE A 45 -10.43 -9.41 6.89
CA ILE A 45 -10.22 -10.80 7.28
C ILE A 45 -9.25 -11.43 6.29
N TYR A 46 -8.10 -11.88 6.75
CA TYR A 46 -7.14 -12.57 5.92
C TYR A 46 -7.59 -14.01 5.65
N LYS A 47 -7.53 -14.43 4.38
CA LYS A 47 -7.83 -15.80 3.96
C LYS A 47 -6.63 -16.70 4.22
N GLU A 48 -6.88 -17.96 4.58
CA GLU A 48 -5.80 -18.95 4.68
C GLU A 48 -5.19 -19.25 3.31
N ALA A 49 -3.87 -19.37 3.26
CA ALA A 49 -3.14 -19.57 2.01
C ALA A 49 -3.33 -20.96 1.45
N THR A 50 -4.34 -21.15 0.63
CA THR A 50 -4.54 -22.41 -0.09
C THR A 50 -3.88 -22.41 -1.48
N HIS A 51 -3.70 -21.26 -2.14
CA HIS A 51 -3.17 -21.18 -3.51
C HIS A 51 -2.53 -19.82 -3.83
N ARG A 52 -1.35 -19.52 -3.27
CA ARG A 52 -0.56 -18.35 -3.72
C ARG A 52 0.54 -18.78 -4.70
N SER A 53 0.72 -18.04 -5.80
CA SER A 53 1.84 -18.26 -6.71
C SER A 53 3.15 -17.78 -6.07
N PHE A 54 4.02 -18.71 -5.73
CA PHE A 54 5.27 -18.52 -4.98
C PHE A 54 6.36 -17.69 -5.69
N ARG A 55 6.21 -17.35 -6.97
CA ARG A 55 7.30 -16.77 -7.77
C ARG A 55 7.61 -15.30 -7.51
N GLN A 56 6.66 -14.51 -6.99
CA GLN A 56 6.88 -13.08 -6.68
C GLN A 56 7.25 -12.81 -5.22
N ALA A 57 7.25 -13.83 -4.36
CA ALA A 57 7.46 -13.66 -2.93
C ALA A 57 8.94 -13.40 -2.54
N VAL A 58 9.92 -13.69 -3.39
CA VAL A 58 11.34 -13.68 -3.02
C VAL A 58 11.83 -12.25 -2.73
N ASP A 59 11.52 -11.29 -3.61
CA ASP A 59 11.99 -9.89 -3.49
C ASP A 59 11.40 -9.18 -2.27
N TYR A 60 10.16 -9.54 -1.86
CA TYR A 60 9.45 -8.95 -0.72
C TYR A 60 9.73 -9.65 0.61
N THR A 61 10.29 -10.86 0.59
CA THR A 61 10.59 -11.62 1.81
C THR A 61 12.03 -11.44 2.30
N GLU A 62 12.87 -10.76 1.54
CA GLU A 62 14.25 -10.51 1.92
C GLU A 62 14.31 -9.72 3.25
N ASN A 63 15.13 -10.22 4.20
CA ASN A 63 15.30 -9.64 5.55
C ASN A 63 14.06 -9.59 6.47
N ARG A 64 12.94 -10.21 6.11
CA ARG A 64 11.86 -10.40 7.11
C ARG A 64 12.34 -11.33 8.21
N LYS A 65 12.38 -10.78 9.45
CA LYS A 65 12.86 -11.52 10.62
C LYS A 65 11.96 -12.73 10.92
N VAL A 66 12.48 -13.94 10.74
CA VAL A 66 11.84 -15.17 11.21
C VAL A 66 12.28 -15.41 12.64
N LYS A 67 11.36 -15.40 13.60
CA LYS A 67 11.62 -15.49 15.04
C LYS A 67 12.30 -16.80 15.48
N ASN A 68 12.37 -17.84 14.60
CA ASN A 68 12.81 -19.17 15.00
C ASN A 68 13.43 -19.92 13.80
N SER A 69 14.59 -20.54 14.01
CA SER A 69 15.31 -21.34 12.99
C SER A 69 14.52 -22.57 12.50
N ARG A 70 13.59 -23.10 13.31
CA ARG A 70 12.69 -24.19 12.93
C ARG A 70 11.64 -23.72 11.92
N SER A 71 11.03 -22.56 12.18
CA SER A 71 10.08 -21.92 11.26
C SER A 71 10.75 -21.56 9.93
N ALA A 72 11.96 -21.00 9.95
CA ALA A 72 12.73 -20.69 8.76
C ALA A 72 12.98 -21.93 7.87
N ARG A 73 13.36 -23.06 8.48
CA ARG A 73 13.57 -24.33 7.76
C ARG A 73 12.27 -24.92 7.22
N ALA A 74 11.16 -24.79 7.96
CA ALA A 74 9.85 -25.26 7.54
C ALA A 74 9.30 -24.45 6.37
N MET A 75 9.49 -23.11 6.40
CA MET A 75 9.16 -22.20 5.29
C MET A 75 9.95 -22.54 4.03
N ALA A 76 11.27 -22.73 4.14
CA ALA A 76 12.14 -23.10 3.01
C ALA A 76 11.75 -24.43 2.36
N LYS A 77 11.22 -25.39 3.15
CA LYS A 77 10.74 -26.69 2.66
C LYS A 77 9.33 -26.65 2.03
N GLY A 78 8.59 -25.52 2.14
CA GLY A 78 7.23 -25.40 1.63
C GLY A 78 6.22 -26.37 2.28
N SER A 79 6.50 -26.89 3.48
CA SER A 79 5.59 -27.76 4.22
C SER A 79 4.27 -27.03 4.57
N LYS A 80 3.19 -27.77 4.89
CA LYS A 80 1.93 -27.16 5.34
C LYS A 80 2.15 -26.19 6.51
N PHE A 81 2.93 -26.60 7.51
CA PHE A 81 3.34 -25.79 8.64
C PHE A 81 4.18 -24.58 8.18
N GLY A 82 5.16 -24.77 7.29
CA GLY A 82 5.98 -23.68 6.76
C GLY A 82 5.17 -22.64 5.99
N ARG A 83 4.15 -23.04 5.27
CA ARG A 83 3.22 -22.11 4.58
C ARG A 83 2.37 -21.32 5.57
N GLN A 84 1.87 -21.94 6.63
CA GLN A 84 1.12 -21.24 7.68
C GLN A 84 2.00 -20.23 8.43
N GLU A 85 3.23 -20.57 8.76
CA GLU A 85 4.20 -19.65 9.38
C GLU A 85 4.56 -18.48 8.47
N GLN A 86 4.72 -18.75 7.17
CA GLN A 86 4.97 -17.70 6.16
C GLN A 86 3.78 -16.74 6.04
N GLU A 87 2.57 -17.26 6.09
CA GLU A 87 1.34 -16.47 6.06
C GLU A 87 1.20 -15.60 7.30
N ALA A 88 1.39 -16.18 8.48
CA ALA A 88 1.33 -15.42 9.74
C ALA A 88 2.38 -14.29 9.78
N ALA A 89 3.61 -14.59 9.30
CA ALA A 89 4.66 -13.58 9.18
C ALA A 89 4.31 -12.47 8.18
N TRP A 90 3.58 -12.80 7.14
CA TRP A 90 3.17 -11.85 6.11
C TRP A 90 2.04 -10.93 6.57
N GLN A 91 1.02 -11.49 7.21
CA GLN A 91 -0.06 -10.74 7.84
C GLN A 91 0.50 -9.80 8.93
N SER A 92 1.40 -10.30 9.77
CA SER A 92 2.08 -9.49 10.80
C SER A 92 2.87 -8.34 10.18
N ALA A 93 3.59 -8.57 9.06
CA ALA A 93 4.37 -7.52 8.41
C ALA A 93 3.50 -6.41 7.79
N GLU A 94 2.37 -6.76 7.19
CA GLU A 94 1.40 -5.77 6.69
C GLU A 94 0.81 -4.93 7.82
N VAL A 95 0.38 -5.60 8.90
CA VAL A 95 -0.18 -4.94 10.09
C VAL A 95 0.87 -4.05 10.76
N ASP A 96 2.10 -4.56 10.96
CA ASP A 96 3.22 -3.80 11.55
C ASP A 96 3.55 -2.56 10.69
N ALA A 97 3.56 -2.70 9.35
CA ALA A 97 3.76 -1.58 8.43
C ALA A 97 2.65 -0.53 8.56
N LEU A 98 1.38 -0.96 8.64
CA LEU A 98 0.25 -0.05 8.79
C LEU A 98 0.33 0.76 10.09
N TYR A 99 0.59 0.11 11.24
CA TYR A 99 0.77 0.80 12.51
C TYR A 99 1.97 1.76 12.51
N ARG A 100 3.09 1.34 11.91
CA ARG A 100 4.30 2.18 11.77
C ARG A 100 4.02 3.43 10.94
N LEU A 101 3.33 3.28 9.81
CA LEU A 101 3.00 4.39 8.93
C LEU A 101 1.99 5.34 9.55
N ALA A 102 0.93 4.82 10.19
CA ALA A 102 -0.03 5.64 10.93
C ALA A 102 0.64 6.44 12.05
N ALA A 103 1.55 5.81 12.82
CA ALA A 103 2.32 6.49 13.86
C ALA A 103 3.29 7.55 13.31
N ALA A 104 3.77 7.40 12.08
CA ALA A 104 4.61 8.38 11.37
C ALA A 104 3.80 9.52 10.71
N GLY A 105 2.48 9.51 10.83
CA GLY A 105 1.59 10.52 10.25
C GLY A 105 1.39 10.36 8.73
N VAL A 106 1.71 9.20 8.15
CA VAL A 106 1.35 8.87 6.77
C VAL A 106 -0.15 8.67 6.68
N ARG A 107 -0.80 9.20 5.64
CA ARG A 107 -2.24 9.02 5.47
C ARG A 107 -2.55 7.62 4.94
N VAL A 108 -2.71 6.73 5.87
CA VAL A 108 -3.19 5.35 5.72
C VAL A 108 -4.45 5.17 6.56
N PRO A 109 -5.30 4.14 6.36
CA PRO A 109 -6.41 3.86 7.26
C PRO A 109 -5.92 3.68 8.69
N THR A 110 -6.50 4.42 9.64
CA THR A 110 -6.15 4.32 11.06
C THR A 110 -6.39 2.90 11.57
N PRO A 111 -5.36 2.16 12.02
CA PRO A 111 -5.56 0.84 12.59
C PRO A 111 -6.06 0.95 14.04
N TYR A 112 -7.07 0.17 14.40
CA TYR A 112 -7.63 0.14 15.75
C TYR A 112 -7.23 -1.12 16.51
N ASN A 113 -7.37 -2.29 15.87
CA ASN A 113 -7.08 -3.57 16.51
C ASN A 113 -6.71 -4.63 15.48
N PHE A 114 -5.87 -5.58 15.88
CA PHE A 114 -5.59 -6.80 15.13
C PHE A 114 -5.71 -8.01 16.04
N CYS A 115 -6.73 -8.84 15.82
CA CYS A 115 -7.02 -10.04 16.61
C CYS A 115 -7.52 -11.15 15.70
N ASP A 116 -7.09 -12.39 15.95
CA ASP A 116 -7.52 -13.61 15.25
C ASP A 116 -7.48 -13.54 13.71
N GLY A 117 -6.47 -12.82 13.15
CA GLY A 117 -6.34 -12.62 11.72
C GLY A 117 -7.41 -11.70 11.13
N VAL A 118 -7.98 -10.81 11.95
CA VAL A 118 -8.87 -9.72 11.55
C VAL A 118 -8.21 -8.40 11.93
N LEU A 119 -8.01 -7.54 10.95
CA LEU A 119 -7.57 -6.16 11.15
C LEU A 119 -8.80 -5.25 11.16
N LEU A 120 -9.03 -4.60 12.30
CA LEU A 120 -10.04 -3.55 12.45
C LEU A 120 -9.37 -2.19 12.23
N MET A 121 -9.87 -1.42 11.27
CA MET A 121 -9.28 -0.15 10.87
C MET A 121 -10.37 0.84 10.43
N GLU A 122 -9.97 2.07 10.16
CA GLU A 122 -10.82 3.13 9.61
C GLU A 122 -11.55 2.65 8.33
N LEU A 123 -12.84 2.93 8.25
CA LEU A 123 -13.55 2.92 6.99
C LEU A 123 -13.31 4.28 6.31
N VAL A 124 -12.47 4.29 5.31
CA VAL A 124 -12.22 5.49 4.50
C VAL A 124 -13.47 5.78 3.67
N THR A 125 -14.02 6.99 3.80
CA THR A 125 -15.31 7.36 3.20
C THR A 125 -15.18 8.55 2.25
N ASP A 126 -16.14 8.63 1.33
CA ASP A 126 -16.41 9.79 0.49
C ASP A 126 -17.29 10.84 1.21
N ALA A 127 -17.67 11.90 0.50
CA ALA A 127 -18.53 12.99 1.01
C ALA A 127 -19.94 12.53 1.42
N HIS A 128 -20.39 11.35 0.98
CA HIS A 128 -21.70 10.80 1.31
C HIS A 128 -21.64 9.82 2.50
N GLY A 129 -20.43 9.54 3.02
CA GLY A 129 -20.19 8.53 4.05
C GLY A 129 -20.16 7.09 3.50
N ASP A 130 -20.15 6.92 2.19
CA ASP A 130 -19.93 5.65 1.55
C ASP A 130 -18.44 5.32 1.47
N ALA A 131 -18.09 4.05 1.20
CA ALA A 131 -16.70 3.66 1.02
C ALA A 131 -16.06 4.47 -0.12
N ALA A 132 -14.94 5.13 0.18
CA ALA A 132 -14.24 6.00 -0.75
C ALA A 132 -13.82 5.27 -2.04
N PRO A 133 -13.93 5.91 -3.21
CA PRO A 133 -13.50 5.35 -4.48
C PRO A 133 -11.97 5.22 -4.53
N ARG A 134 -11.47 4.36 -5.40
CA ARG A 134 -10.04 4.32 -5.76
C ARG A 134 -9.73 5.44 -6.75
N LEU A 135 -8.46 5.88 -6.79
CA LEU A 135 -8.05 6.90 -7.75
C LEU A 135 -8.36 6.51 -9.20
N ASN A 136 -8.21 5.25 -9.53
CA ASN A 136 -8.53 4.70 -10.86
C ASN A 136 -10.00 4.87 -11.28
N ASP A 137 -10.90 5.03 -10.32
CA ASP A 137 -12.35 5.17 -10.57
C ASP A 137 -12.78 6.65 -10.66
N VAL A 138 -11.83 7.60 -10.56
CA VAL A 138 -12.08 9.04 -10.51
C VAL A 138 -11.38 9.76 -11.64
N ALA A 139 -12.05 10.74 -12.25
CA ALA A 139 -11.44 11.67 -13.21
C ALA A 139 -11.04 12.95 -12.49
N PHE A 140 -9.91 13.55 -12.89
CA PHE A 140 -9.34 14.73 -12.26
C PHE A 140 -9.23 15.90 -13.24
N THR A 141 -9.37 17.13 -12.75
CA THR A 141 -8.86 18.30 -13.46
C THR A 141 -7.33 18.31 -13.38
N PRO A 142 -6.63 19.05 -14.28
CA PRO A 142 -5.18 19.17 -14.19
C PRO A 142 -4.71 19.70 -12.83
N GLU A 143 -5.43 20.64 -12.23
CA GLU A 143 -5.13 21.24 -10.93
C GLU A 143 -5.27 20.23 -9.80
N GLN A 144 -6.35 19.45 -9.79
CA GLN A 144 -6.55 18.36 -8.82
C GLN A 144 -5.46 17.29 -8.95
N ALA A 145 -5.12 16.92 -10.20
CA ALA A 145 -4.07 15.94 -10.46
C ALA A 145 -2.70 16.41 -9.92
N LEU A 146 -2.35 17.67 -10.12
CA LEU A 146 -1.12 18.27 -9.58
C LEU A 146 -1.13 18.26 -8.05
N ALA A 147 -2.25 18.65 -7.42
CA ALA A 147 -2.37 18.70 -5.96
C ALA A 147 -2.27 17.30 -5.34
N HIS A 148 -3.04 16.32 -5.84
CA HIS A 148 -2.99 14.95 -5.30
C HIS A 148 -1.65 14.27 -5.56
N HIS A 149 -1.02 14.50 -6.73
CA HIS A 149 0.33 14.02 -6.99
C HIS A 149 1.34 14.57 -5.98
N ALA A 150 1.31 15.89 -5.72
CA ALA A 150 2.21 16.52 -4.76
C ALA A 150 2.00 15.95 -3.33
N THR A 151 0.74 15.78 -2.92
CA THR A 151 0.40 15.14 -1.64
C THR A 151 0.96 13.72 -1.55
N LEU A 152 0.77 12.89 -2.59
CA LEU A 152 1.29 11.51 -2.59
C LEU A 152 2.80 11.42 -2.61
N VAL A 153 3.49 12.33 -3.31
CA VAL A 153 4.95 12.43 -3.26
C VAL A 153 5.42 12.75 -1.83
N ALA A 154 4.74 13.66 -1.13
CA ALA A 154 5.04 13.95 0.28
C ALA A 154 4.77 12.74 1.19
N GLU A 155 3.69 11.97 0.94
CA GLU A 155 3.42 10.73 1.68
C GLU A 155 4.52 9.67 1.42
N VAL A 156 5.00 9.51 0.18
CA VAL A 156 6.11 8.61 -0.15
C VAL A 156 7.39 9.01 0.59
N VAL A 157 7.70 10.30 0.69
CA VAL A 157 8.82 10.80 1.49
C VAL A 157 8.64 10.42 2.96
N ARG A 158 7.46 10.65 3.53
CA ARG A 158 7.13 10.32 4.93
C ARG A 158 7.24 8.83 5.20
N MET A 159 6.76 7.98 4.27
CA MET A 159 6.93 6.53 4.32
C MET A 159 8.40 6.13 4.35
N LEU A 160 9.21 6.71 3.47
CA LEU A 160 10.64 6.39 3.38
C LEU A 160 11.39 6.88 4.62
N CYS A 161 11.06 8.04 5.18
CA CYS A 161 11.57 8.53 6.47
C CYS A 161 11.17 7.61 7.63
N ALA A 162 9.99 7.00 7.56
CA ALA A 162 9.58 5.93 8.48
C ALA A 162 10.27 4.58 8.21
N GLY A 163 11.15 4.49 7.19
CA GLY A 163 11.87 3.29 6.80
C GLY A 163 11.03 2.25 6.08
N VAL A 164 9.96 2.66 5.39
CA VAL A 164 9.04 1.78 4.66
C VAL A 164 8.95 2.18 3.19
N VAL A 165 9.03 1.20 2.30
CA VAL A 165 8.68 1.34 0.87
C VAL A 165 7.45 0.49 0.62
N HIS A 166 6.44 1.01 -0.08
CA HIS A 166 5.17 0.33 -0.35
C HIS A 166 5.36 -0.94 -1.19
N GLY A 167 6.12 -0.83 -2.26
CA GLY A 167 6.46 -1.94 -3.15
C GLY A 167 5.38 -2.32 -4.16
N ASP A 168 4.19 -1.69 -4.12
CA ASP A 168 3.11 -1.88 -5.11
C ASP A 168 2.18 -0.66 -5.16
N LEU A 169 2.72 0.55 -4.95
CA LEU A 169 1.92 1.77 -4.96
C LEU A 169 1.47 2.09 -6.38
N SER A 170 0.15 2.23 -6.53
CA SER A 170 -0.49 2.56 -7.81
C SER A 170 -1.88 3.14 -7.55
N GLU A 171 -2.53 3.63 -8.60
CA GLU A 171 -3.90 4.15 -8.58
C GLU A 171 -4.94 3.17 -8.00
N PHE A 172 -4.63 1.88 -7.98
CA PHE A 172 -5.49 0.83 -7.41
C PHE A 172 -5.36 0.69 -5.90
N ASN A 173 -4.26 1.14 -5.32
CA ASN A 173 -3.91 1.04 -3.91
C ASN A 173 -3.98 2.40 -3.20
N ILE A 174 -4.78 3.32 -3.73
CA ILE A 174 -5.04 4.63 -3.16
C ILE A 174 -6.54 4.91 -3.24
N LEU A 175 -7.14 5.31 -2.11
CA LEU A 175 -8.52 5.77 -2.03
C LEU A 175 -8.55 7.30 -2.04
N LEU A 176 -9.63 7.89 -2.54
CA LEU A 176 -9.88 9.32 -2.45
C LEU A 176 -10.90 9.58 -1.34
N ALA A 177 -10.41 9.92 -0.15
CA ALA A 177 -11.23 10.19 1.02
C ALA A 177 -11.74 11.62 1.01
N HIS A 178 -12.94 11.82 1.53
CA HIS A 178 -13.45 13.15 1.85
C HIS A 178 -13.20 13.47 3.33
N THR A 179 -12.59 14.61 3.59
CA THR A 179 -12.45 15.15 4.95
C THR A 179 -13.40 16.34 5.06
N PRO A 180 -14.43 16.27 5.92
CA PRO A 180 -15.34 17.40 6.14
C PRO A 180 -14.56 18.64 6.60
N GLY A 181 -14.92 19.81 6.06
CA GLY A 181 -14.40 21.09 6.54
C GLY A 181 -14.87 21.40 7.97
N ALA A 182 -14.08 22.17 8.71
CA ALA A 182 -14.46 22.65 10.02
C ALA A 182 -15.45 23.83 9.89
N ASP A 183 -16.40 23.91 10.82
CA ASP A 183 -17.28 25.08 11.02
C ASP A 183 -17.97 25.63 9.75
N GLY A 184 -18.35 24.76 8.81
CA GLY A 184 -19.06 25.15 7.59
C GLY A 184 -18.17 25.49 6.41
N GLU A 185 -16.87 25.23 6.52
CA GLU A 185 -15.97 25.23 5.38
C GLU A 185 -16.25 24.04 4.45
N GLU A 186 -15.93 24.21 3.17
CA GLU A 186 -16.04 23.12 2.19
C GLU A 186 -15.02 22.02 2.51
N GLY A 187 -15.48 20.77 2.53
CA GLY A 187 -14.60 19.63 2.79
C GLY A 187 -13.61 19.43 1.65
N VAL A 188 -12.52 18.74 1.93
CA VAL A 188 -11.43 18.50 0.98
C VAL A 188 -11.24 17.01 0.75
N ASP A 189 -11.14 16.63 -0.53
CA ASP A 189 -10.78 15.28 -0.91
C ASP A 189 -9.27 15.09 -0.87
N GLY A 190 -8.81 13.97 -0.30
CA GLY A 190 -7.41 13.65 -0.15
C GLY A 190 -7.09 12.16 -0.35
N PRO A 191 -5.89 11.83 -0.88
CA PRO A 191 -5.49 10.46 -1.10
C PRO A 191 -5.17 9.73 0.22
N VAL A 192 -5.58 8.47 0.31
CA VAL A 192 -5.30 7.55 1.42
C VAL A 192 -4.66 6.29 0.86
N ILE A 193 -3.44 5.98 1.28
CA ILE A 193 -2.68 4.81 0.81
C ILE A 193 -3.19 3.57 1.54
N ILE A 194 -3.48 2.50 0.78
CA ILE A 194 -3.97 1.22 1.29
C ILE A 194 -3.16 0.05 0.73
N ASP A 195 -3.35 -1.13 1.31
CA ASP A 195 -2.87 -2.42 0.80
C ASP A 195 -1.34 -2.58 0.86
N LEU A 196 -0.81 -2.77 2.06
CA LEU A 196 0.61 -2.83 2.42
C LEU A 196 1.26 -4.24 2.45
N PRO A 197 0.68 -5.32 1.89
CA PRO A 197 1.27 -6.66 2.03
C PRO A 197 2.64 -6.79 1.35
N GLN A 198 2.95 -5.93 0.40
CA GLN A 198 4.23 -5.89 -0.31
C GLN A 198 5.21 -4.87 0.27
N ALA A 199 4.84 -4.18 1.35
CA ALA A 199 5.71 -3.21 2.00
C ALA A 199 6.99 -3.87 2.53
N VAL A 200 8.11 -3.18 2.33
CA VAL A 200 9.44 -3.64 2.72
C VAL A 200 10.17 -2.61 3.57
N ASP A 201 11.12 -3.08 4.36
CA ASP A 201 12.05 -2.19 5.07
C ASP A 201 13.03 -1.54 4.08
N ALA A 202 13.09 -0.21 4.09
CA ALA A 202 13.85 0.57 3.12
C ALA A 202 15.37 0.34 3.23
N ALA A 203 15.88 0.09 4.44
CA ALA A 203 17.30 -0.12 4.68
C ALA A 203 17.69 -1.60 4.56
N GLY A 204 16.74 -2.50 4.87
CA GLY A 204 16.99 -3.92 4.98
C GLY A 204 16.73 -4.72 3.70
N ASN A 205 16.09 -4.14 2.68
CA ASN A 205 15.76 -4.85 1.44
C ASN A 205 16.58 -4.30 0.26
N ASN A 206 17.34 -5.17 -0.42
CA ASN A 206 18.21 -4.79 -1.54
C ASN A 206 17.43 -4.28 -2.76
N HIS A 207 16.12 -4.58 -2.85
CA HIS A 207 15.25 -4.15 -3.95
C HIS A 207 14.43 -2.90 -3.61
N ALA A 208 14.58 -2.33 -2.40
CA ALA A 208 13.79 -1.18 -1.93
C ALA A 208 13.89 0.03 -2.88
N GLN A 209 15.10 0.33 -3.38
CA GLN A 209 15.31 1.39 -4.37
C GLN A 209 14.44 1.17 -5.62
N ARG A 210 14.54 0.00 -6.24
CA ARG A 210 13.78 -0.34 -7.45
C ARG A 210 12.28 -0.23 -7.22
N MET A 211 11.81 -0.70 -6.06
CA MET A 211 10.41 -0.64 -5.68
C MET A 211 9.95 0.81 -5.53
N LEU A 212 10.69 1.66 -4.81
CA LEU A 212 10.38 3.08 -4.66
C LEU A 212 10.31 3.79 -6.02
N LEU A 213 11.31 3.58 -6.88
CA LEU A 213 11.34 4.20 -8.20
C LEU A 213 10.13 3.82 -9.04
N ARG A 214 9.71 2.56 -8.98
CA ARG A 214 8.49 2.07 -9.65
C ARG A 214 7.24 2.69 -9.06
N ASP A 215 7.11 2.72 -7.74
CA ASP A 215 5.98 3.29 -7.03
C ASP A 215 5.78 4.77 -7.41
N VAL A 216 6.84 5.57 -7.39
CA VAL A 216 6.79 6.99 -7.79
C VAL A 216 6.51 7.15 -9.29
N ALA A 217 7.08 6.28 -10.14
CA ALA A 217 6.80 6.31 -11.57
C ALA A 217 5.33 5.98 -11.88
N ASN A 218 4.71 5.04 -11.17
CA ASN A 218 3.28 4.73 -11.31
C ASN A 218 2.40 5.95 -11.02
N LEU A 219 2.69 6.68 -9.94
CA LEU A 219 1.99 7.92 -9.60
C LEU A 219 2.15 8.99 -10.69
N ARG A 220 3.39 9.22 -11.15
CA ARG A 220 3.68 10.15 -12.23
C ARG A 220 2.91 9.81 -13.50
N ASP A 221 2.94 8.55 -13.91
CA ASP A 221 2.34 8.09 -15.15
C ASP A 221 0.81 8.11 -15.07
N PHE A 222 0.22 7.82 -13.92
CA PHE A 222 -1.23 7.95 -13.71
C PHE A 222 -1.68 9.42 -13.78
N PHE A 223 -1.13 10.28 -12.94
CA PHE A 223 -1.54 11.70 -12.92
C PHE A 223 -1.09 12.47 -14.15
N GLY A 224 -0.05 12.00 -14.83
CA GLY A 224 0.42 12.55 -16.09
C GLY A 224 -0.59 12.47 -17.24
N GLN A 225 -1.60 11.59 -17.14
CA GLN A 225 -2.72 11.53 -18.09
C GLN A 225 -3.63 12.77 -17.98
N PHE A 226 -3.73 13.37 -16.78
CA PHE A 226 -4.53 14.57 -16.50
C PHE A 226 -3.67 15.84 -16.53
N ALA A 227 -2.41 15.75 -16.10
CA ALA A 227 -1.45 16.86 -16.04
C ALA A 227 -0.12 16.47 -16.71
N PRO A 228 0.03 16.61 -18.05
CA PRO A 228 1.20 16.12 -18.80
C PRO A 228 2.55 16.69 -18.36
N ALA A 229 2.56 17.82 -17.64
CA ALA A 229 3.79 18.37 -17.05
C ALA A 229 4.47 17.41 -16.09
N LEU A 230 3.71 16.57 -15.38
CA LEU A 230 4.22 15.57 -14.44
C LEU A 230 5.09 14.51 -15.09
N LEU A 231 4.84 14.17 -16.36
CA LEU A 231 5.65 13.17 -17.10
C LEU A 231 7.13 13.55 -17.26
N ARG A 232 7.48 14.83 -16.97
CA ARG A 232 8.85 15.34 -17.04
C ARG A 232 9.52 15.41 -15.67
N THR A 233 8.92 14.86 -14.63
CA THR A 233 9.45 14.89 -13.27
C THR A 233 10.20 13.61 -12.94
N ASP A 234 11.26 13.73 -12.12
CA ASP A 234 12.15 12.66 -11.68
C ASP A 234 12.19 12.57 -10.14
N TYR A 235 11.04 12.67 -9.46
CA TYR A 235 10.95 12.61 -8.00
C TYR A 235 11.53 11.32 -7.41
N GLY A 236 11.33 10.17 -8.04
CA GLY A 236 11.84 8.90 -7.52
C GLY A 236 13.35 8.88 -7.31
N PRO A 237 14.16 9.15 -8.35
CA PRO A 237 15.62 9.25 -8.21
C PRO A 237 16.06 10.35 -7.23
N GLU A 238 15.40 11.52 -7.21
CA GLU A 238 15.70 12.60 -6.29
C GLU A 238 15.51 12.17 -4.83
N ILE A 239 14.34 11.60 -4.50
CA ILE A 239 13.99 11.11 -3.15
C ILE A 239 15.01 10.05 -2.70
N TRP A 240 15.29 9.06 -3.55
CA TRP A 240 16.20 7.99 -3.19
C TRP A 240 17.63 8.49 -2.97
N SER A 241 18.12 9.41 -3.79
CA SER A 241 19.44 10.02 -3.64
C SER A 241 19.56 10.77 -2.32
N LEU A 242 18.55 11.56 -1.96
CA LEU A 242 18.51 12.28 -0.68
C LEU A 242 18.46 11.32 0.51
N TYR A 243 17.69 10.22 0.39
CA TYR A 243 17.64 9.19 1.42
C TYR A 243 19.00 8.52 1.63
N GLN A 244 19.68 8.11 0.55
CA GLN A 244 21.00 7.48 0.62
C GLN A 244 22.06 8.45 1.22
N ALA A 245 21.94 9.74 0.96
CA ALA A 245 22.83 10.76 1.53
C ALA A 245 22.49 11.11 2.99
N GLY A 246 21.40 10.58 3.57
CA GLY A 246 20.93 10.95 4.91
C GLY A 246 20.40 12.39 5.01
N LEU A 247 19.99 12.97 3.87
CA LEU A 247 19.50 14.35 3.76
C LEU A 247 17.97 14.44 3.62
N LEU A 248 17.29 13.32 3.49
CA LEU A 248 15.82 13.27 3.34
C LEU A 248 15.15 13.46 4.70
N GLY A 249 14.28 14.44 4.80
CA GLY A 249 13.36 14.66 5.93
C GLY A 249 11.95 14.91 5.42
N ASN A 250 10.96 14.89 6.30
CA ASN A 250 9.54 15.06 5.93
C ASN A 250 9.26 16.37 5.18
N ASP A 251 10.02 17.43 5.52
CA ASP A 251 9.86 18.78 4.96
C ASP A 251 10.94 19.09 3.92
N THR A 252 11.69 18.10 3.44
CA THR A 252 12.73 18.33 2.43
C THR A 252 12.09 18.82 1.13
N PRO A 253 12.45 20.02 0.63
CA PRO A 253 11.89 20.51 -0.62
C PRO A 253 12.38 19.67 -1.79
N LEU A 254 11.44 19.15 -2.58
CA LEU A 254 11.73 18.40 -3.79
C LEU A 254 11.53 19.29 -5.02
N THR A 255 12.39 19.11 -6.00
CA THR A 255 12.38 19.90 -7.25
C THR A 255 11.67 19.16 -8.39
N GLY A 256 11.51 17.84 -8.27
CA GLY A 256 11.09 16.98 -9.37
C GLY A 256 12.11 16.87 -10.49
N ARG A 257 13.37 17.27 -10.22
CA ARG A 257 14.46 17.23 -11.19
C ARG A 257 15.64 16.47 -10.59
N PHE A 258 16.11 15.50 -11.29
CA PHE A 258 17.30 14.74 -10.90
C PHE A 258 18.36 14.87 -11.98
N ALA A 259 19.39 15.68 -11.72
CA ALA A 259 20.56 15.73 -12.56
C ALA A 259 21.41 14.49 -12.29
N ARG A 260 21.46 13.56 -13.25
CA ARG A 260 22.38 12.43 -13.19
C ARG A 260 23.80 12.97 -13.19
N ALA A 261 24.47 12.98 -12.02
CA ALA A 261 25.93 13.09 -12.04
C ALA A 261 26.45 11.92 -12.90
N HIS A 262 27.33 12.21 -13.84
CA HIS A 262 27.99 11.21 -14.68
C HIS A 262 28.81 10.27 -13.77
N ALA A 263 28.18 9.21 -13.29
CA ALA A 263 28.85 8.04 -12.79
C ALA A 263 28.55 6.94 -13.81
N ASP A 264 29.60 6.46 -14.46
CA ASP A 264 29.60 5.24 -15.29
C ASP A 264 29.22 4.03 -14.41
N VAL A 265 27.97 3.88 -14.07
CA VAL A 265 27.41 2.66 -13.47
C VAL A 265 26.24 2.26 -14.34
N ASP A 266 26.27 1.03 -14.80
CA ASP A 266 25.42 0.34 -15.75
C ASP A 266 23.91 0.66 -15.64
N MET A 267 23.55 1.90 -16.02
CA MET A 267 22.19 2.43 -16.02
C MET A 267 21.30 1.76 -17.05
N GLN A 268 21.90 1.12 -18.07
CA GLN A 268 21.15 0.32 -19.04
C GLN A 268 20.60 -0.97 -18.42
N ALA A 269 21.30 -1.55 -17.44
CA ALA A 269 20.79 -2.71 -16.70
C ALA A 269 19.57 -2.34 -15.83
N VAL A 270 19.64 -1.22 -15.11
CA VAL A 270 18.50 -0.73 -14.29
C VAL A 270 17.29 -0.34 -15.14
N LEU A 271 17.52 0.28 -16.30
CA LEU A 271 16.42 0.62 -17.22
C LEU A 271 15.79 -0.62 -17.87
N ARG A 272 16.58 -1.64 -18.21
CA ARG A 272 16.06 -2.93 -18.71
C ARG A 272 15.22 -3.64 -17.64
N GLU A 273 15.68 -3.66 -16.39
CA GLU A 273 14.90 -4.25 -15.28
C GLU A 273 13.58 -3.49 -15.04
N ILE A 274 13.57 -2.16 -15.19
CA ILE A 274 12.33 -1.35 -15.09
C ILE A 274 11.39 -1.67 -16.24
N ASP A 275 11.88 -1.79 -17.46
CA ASP A 275 11.08 -2.11 -18.65
C ASP A 275 10.53 -3.55 -18.58
N ASP A 276 11.33 -4.51 -18.10
CA ASP A 276 10.89 -5.88 -17.85
C ASP A 276 9.81 -5.96 -16.77
N ALA A 277 9.96 -5.22 -15.67
CA ALA A 277 8.95 -5.14 -14.62
C ALA A 277 7.64 -4.48 -15.11
N ARG A 278 7.73 -3.47 -16.00
CA ARG A 278 6.56 -2.86 -16.65
C ARG A 278 5.85 -3.82 -17.59
N ALA A 279 6.60 -4.59 -18.37
CA ALA A 279 6.04 -5.61 -19.26
C ALA A 279 5.33 -6.72 -18.48
N GLU A 280 5.89 -7.14 -17.35
CA GLU A 280 5.24 -8.09 -16.44
C GLU A 280 3.97 -7.54 -15.81
N ASP A 281 3.97 -6.27 -15.39
CA ASP A 281 2.79 -5.63 -14.78
C ASP A 281 1.68 -5.39 -15.82
N ALA A 282 2.03 -4.97 -17.04
CA ALA A 282 1.10 -4.87 -18.16
C ALA A 282 0.47 -6.22 -18.52
N ALA A 283 1.27 -7.30 -18.54
CA ALA A 283 0.78 -8.65 -18.78
C ALA A 283 -0.10 -9.16 -17.63
N ARG A 284 0.16 -8.73 -16.38
CA ARG A 284 -0.67 -9.01 -15.21
C ARG A 284 -2.02 -8.30 -15.29
N ARG A 285 -2.03 -6.99 -15.65
CA ARG A 285 -3.26 -6.20 -15.85
C ARG A 285 -4.14 -6.79 -16.94
N LEU A 286 -3.55 -7.19 -18.07
CA LEU A 286 -4.26 -7.83 -19.16
C LEU A 286 -4.90 -9.16 -18.72
N ARG A 287 -4.19 -10.00 -17.96
CA ARG A 287 -4.74 -11.26 -17.42
C ARG A 287 -5.85 -11.03 -16.41
N MET A 288 -5.78 -9.98 -15.60
CA MET A 288 -6.86 -9.61 -14.67
C MET A 288 -8.10 -9.11 -15.41
N ALA A 289 -7.93 -8.30 -16.45
CA ALA A 289 -9.04 -7.84 -17.30
C ALA A 289 -9.74 -8.99 -18.04
N MET A 290 -8.97 -9.98 -18.55
CA MET A 290 -9.52 -11.19 -19.20
C MET A 290 -10.19 -12.17 -18.23
N ALA A 291 -9.92 -12.11 -16.94
CA ALA A 291 -10.52 -12.96 -15.92
C ALA A 291 -11.78 -12.33 -15.28
N ALA A 292 -12.07 -11.07 -15.61
CA ALA A 292 -13.20 -10.31 -15.08
C ALA A 292 -14.34 -10.12 -16.11
N GLY A 293 -14.14 -10.55 -17.38
CA GLY A 293 -15.17 -10.64 -18.44
C GLY A 293 -15.60 -12.09 -18.67
#